data_6586ece0ba622354287a019e44b9a94b
#
_entry.id   6586ece0ba622354287a019e44b9a94b
#
_cell.length_a   1.000
_cell.length_b   1.000
_cell.length_c   1.000
_cell.angle_alpha   90.00
_cell.angle_beta   90.00
_cell.angle_gamma   90.00
#
_symmetry.space_group_name_H-M   'P 1'
#
loop_
_entity.id
_entity.type
_entity.pdbx_description
1 polymer ?
#
loop_
_entity_poly.entity_id
_entity_poly.type
_entity_poly.pdbx_seq_one_letter_code
_entity_poly.pdbx_strand_id
1 'polypeptide(L)'
;EQYQNFTGSFSVSFKYSQAHIHSDARPAFFTDFLKNCPGEERFWLTLRDDDYYFYRWYDYGFARELFRRMPVERVQGFYLGADGFTWGRDYTGYDSAHPLYIQKMWGKLGLFGQLSYNPDKAEEFFVREMENRFGREDAARIAEAWTLASSGFRILQAVHWNDYDFQWYPEGCCRFLHPPVGKLVFCDVNEFMSRPAMPGTPYQSVREYCENGRHGTKEKPRTPMAAVRHLRRNLRQMDAILASLRPEGNRERTAVLTDIQAMYFLTAYYADKLQAAIELCCFRQDRSKTQCRQRAVRLLKNAAQTWKRYSAFSRAHYRPQRLTRMGGNLVDFTAFDRGTEEDVNLA
;
A
#
# COMPACT_ATOMS: atom_id res chain seq x y z
N GLU A 1 -1.32 33.40 -11.31
CA GLU A 1 -0.81 34.75 -11.68
C GLU A 1 0.42 34.69 -12.61
N GLN A 2 1.38 33.76 -12.39
CA GLN A 2 2.62 33.71 -13.22
C GLN A 2 2.38 33.32 -14.69
N TYR A 3 1.26 32.68 -15.02
CA TYR A 3 0.98 32.20 -16.38
C TYR A 3 -0.02 33.08 -17.15
N GLN A 4 -0.61 34.08 -16.53
CA GLN A 4 -1.66 34.91 -17.13
C GLN A 4 -1.18 35.73 -18.32
N ASN A 5 0.11 35.98 -18.43
CA ASN A 5 0.70 36.76 -19.54
C ASN A 5 1.46 35.89 -20.55
N PHE A 6 1.38 34.57 -20.46
CA PHE A 6 2.04 33.69 -21.40
C PHE A 6 1.18 33.45 -22.62
N THR A 7 1.68 33.86 -23.79
CA THR A 7 0.96 33.76 -25.06
C THR A 7 1.24 32.48 -25.86
N GLY A 8 2.13 31.64 -25.37
CA GLY A 8 2.49 30.37 -25.98
C GLY A 8 1.61 29.20 -25.48
N SER A 9 1.74 28.06 -26.13
CA SER A 9 1.14 26.80 -25.68
C SER A 9 1.99 26.16 -24.57
N PHE A 10 1.40 25.80 -23.47
CA PHE A 10 2.08 25.07 -22.39
C PHE A 10 1.18 23.98 -21.81
N SER A 11 1.79 22.97 -21.23
CA SER A 11 1.09 21.93 -20.50
C SER A 11 1.60 21.90 -19.06
N VAL A 12 0.68 21.76 -18.12
CA VAL A 12 1.02 21.66 -16.69
C VAL A 12 1.04 20.19 -16.28
N SER A 13 2.12 19.79 -15.64
CA SER A 13 2.18 18.49 -14.98
C SER A 13 1.80 18.63 -13.51
N PHE A 14 0.84 17.84 -13.07
CA PHE A 14 0.37 17.79 -11.69
C PHE A 14 0.75 16.47 -11.04
N LYS A 15 1.35 16.54 -9.89
CA LYS A 15 1.72 15.36 -9.09
C LYS A 15 0.45 14.79 -8.45
N TYR A 16 -0.19 13.86 -9.13
CA TYR A 16 -1.51 13.31 -8.77
C TYR A 16 -1.51 12.60 -7.43
N SER A 17 -0.52 11.75 -7.21
CA SER A 17 -0.30 11.09 -5.93
C SER A 17 1.08 11.49 -5.45
N GLN A 18 1.15 12.18 -4.34
CA GLN A 18 2.45 12.58 -3.81
C GLN A 18 3.19 11.43 -3.19
N ALA A 19 2.49 10.44 -2.66
CA ALA A 19 3.13 9.33 -2.00
C ALA A 19 2.59 7.96 -2.40
N HIS A 20 1.30 7.75 -2.43
CA HIS A 20 0.74 6.41 -2.61
C HIS A 20 -0.39 6.41 -3.63
N ILE A 21 -0.05 6.20 -4.90
CA ILE A 21 -1.04 6.06 -5.96
C ILE A 21 -2.06 4.95 -5.66
N HIS A 22 -1.64 3.90 -4.96
CA HIS A 22 -2.48 2.75 -4.64
C HIS A 22 -3.36 2.97 -3.41
N SER A 23 -3.30 4.13 -2.77
CA SER A 23 -4.07 4.41 -1.56
C SER A 23 -5.50 4.83 -1.86
N ASP A 24 -5.71 5.65 -2.88
CA ASP A 24 -7.03 6.12 -3.29
C ASP A 24 -7.13 6.31 -4.79
N ALA A 25 -8.25 5.88 -5.36
CA ALA A 25 -8.56 6.11 -6.76
C ALA A 25 -8.92 7.58 -7.07
N ARG A 26 -9.19 8.39 -6.06
CA ARG A 26 -9.51 9.81 -6.19
C ARG A 26 -8.99 10.61 -4.99
N PRO A 27 -7.69 10.88 -4.92
CA PRO A 27 -7.10 11.60 -3.80
C PRO A 27 -7.75 12.96 -3.57
N ALA A 28 -8.06 13.29 -2.32
CA ALA A 28 -8.74 14.51 -1.94
C ALA A 28 -7.99 15.76 -2.42
N PHE A 29 -6.66 15.79 -2.29
CA PHE A 29 -5.85 16.94 -2.69
C PHE A 29 -5.96 17.26 -4.19
N PHE A 30 -6.09 16.26 -5.07
CA PHE A 30 -6.32 16.49 -6.50
C PHE A 30 -7.74 17.02 -6.76
N THR A 31 -8.71 16.47 -6.06
CA THR A 31 -10.11 16.95 -6.13
C THR A 31 -10.21 18.41 -5.68
N ASP A 32 -9.55 18.77 -4.60
CA ASP A 32 -9.56 20.13 -4.07
C ASP A 32 -8.75 21.09 -4.96
N PHE A 33 -7.65 20.61 -5.53
CA PHE A 33 -6.92 21.37 -6.55
C PHE A 33 -7.82 21.71 -7.75
N LEU A 34 -8.54 20.74 -8.30
CA LEU A 34 -9.44 20.98 -9.45
C LEU A 34 -10.56 21.96 -9.12
N LYS A 35 -11.13 21.93 -7.91
CA LYS A 35 -12.14 22.91 -7.47
C LYS A 35 -11.60 24.33 -7.43
N ASN A 36 -10.34 24.49 -7.06
CA ASN A 36 -9.69 25.79 -6.90
C ASN A 36 -8.91 26.25 -8.15
N CYS A 37 -8.93 25.47 -9.22
CA CYS A 37 -8.34 25.80 -10.50
C CYS A 37 -9.43 26.06 -11.54
N PRO A 38 -9.94 27.28 -11.66
CA PRO A 38 -11.17 27.60 -12.39
C PRO A 38 -11.02 27.62 -13.91
N GLY A 39 -9.85 27.42 -14.46
CA GLY A 39 -9.61 27.45 -15.91
C GLY A 39 -10.04 26.18 -16.64
N GLU A 40 -9.91 26.20 -17.95
CA GLU A 40 -10.09 25.03 -18.83
C GLU A 40 -8.78 24.25 -19.04
N GLU A 41 -7.75 24.60 -18.29
CA GLU A 41 -6.43 23.98 -18.40
C GLU A 41 -6.51 22.48 -18.18
N ARG A 42 -5.85 21.75 -19.05
CA ARG A 42 -5.70 20.32 -18.97
C ARG A 42 -4.33 19.96 -18.45
N PHE A 43 -4.28 18.91 -17.65
CA PHE A 43 -3.10 18.51 -16.92
C PHE A 43 -2.56 17.17 -17.40
N TRP A 44 -1.23 17.04 -17.36
CA TRP A 44 -0.57 15.74 -17.32
C TRP A 44 -0.41 15.31 -15.86
N LEU A 45 -0.77 14.09 -15.56
CA LEU A 45 -0.64 13.57 -14.19
C LEU A 45 0.64 12.77 -14.04
N THR A 46 1.40 13.08 -13.02
CA THR A 46 2.47 12.20 -12.56
C THR A 46 1.90 11.21 -11.57
N LEU A 47 1.73 9.97 -12.00
CA LEU A 47 1.33 8.88 -11.13
C LEU A 47 2.60 8.25 -10.55
N ARG A 48 2.87 8.53 -9.29
CA ARG A 48 4.02 7.94 -8.62
C ARG A 48 3.75 6.48 -8.30
N ASP A 49 4.69 5.63 -8.67
CA ASP A 49 4.57 4.19 -8.53
C ASP A 49 5.71 3.56 -7.72
N ASP A 50 6.43 4.37 -6.98
CA ASP A 50 7.53 4.01 -6.09
C ASP A 50 7.09 3.70 -4.65
N ASP A 51 5.80 3.49 -4.44
CA ASP A 51 5.21 3.29 -3.11
C ASP A 51 5.43 1.87 -2.58
N TYR A 52 5.63 0.92 -3.48
CA TYR A 52 5.96 -0.47 -3.17
C TYR A 52 7.30 -0.79 -3.80
N TYR A 53 8.33 -0.74 -3.01
CA TYR A 53 9.69 -0.91 -3.51
C TYR A 53 10.03 -2.36 -3.81
N PHE A 54 9.36 -3.29 -3.13
CA PHE A 54 9.81 -4.66 -3.10
C PHE A 54 8.87 -5.61 -3.82
N TYR A 55 7.56 -5.37 -3.76
CA TYR A 55 6.56 -6.31 -4.22
C TYR A 55 5.92 -5.89 -5.53
N ARG A 56 5.63 -6.86 -6.37
CA ARG A 56 4.77 -6.67 -7.54
C ARG A 56 3.37 -6.35 -7.07
N TRP A 57 2.73 -5.42 -7.76
CA TRP A 57 1.38 -4.98 -7.46
C TRP A 57 0.42 -5.33 -8.60
N TYR A 58 -0.77 -5.78 -8.23
CA TYR A 58 -1.88 -6.04 -9.15
C TYR A 58 -3.21 -5.88 -8.41
N ASP A 59 -4.05 -4.94 -8.86
CA ASP A 59 -5.43 -4.75 -8.39
C ASP A 59 -6.25 -4.16 -9.55
N TYR A 60 -6.89 -5.06 -10.31
CA TYR A 60 -7.72 -4.68 -11.45
C TYR A 60 -8.87 -3.74 -11.03
N GLY A 61 -9.57 -4.07 -9.94
CA GLY A 61 -10.70 -3.27 -9.46
C GLY A 61 -10.30 -1.84 -9.13
N PHE A 62 -9.16 -1.66 -8.46
CA PHE A 62 -8.63 -0.34 -8.16
C PHE A 62 -8.22 0.43 -9.42
N ALA A 63 -7.45 -0.19 -10.30
CA ALA A 63 -6.98 0.47 -11.52
C ALA A 63 -8.17 0.90 -12.42
N ARG A 64 -9.18 0.04 -12.53
CA ARG A 64 -10.41 0.35 -13.25
C ARG A 64 -11.17 1.53 -12.62
N GLU A 65 -11.31 1.54 -11.30
CA GLU A 65 -11.96 2.62 -10.58
C GLU A 65 -11.21 3.95 -10.77
N LEU A 66 -9.87 3.93 -10.69
CA LEU A 66 -9.03 5.10 -10.92
C LEU A 66 -9.32 5.74 -12.28
N PHE A 67 -9.29 4.96 -13.36
CA PHE A 67 -9.46 5.50 -14.71
C PHE A 67 -10.91 5.84 -15.05
N ARG A 68 -11.89 5.12 -14.52
CA ARG A 68 -13.30 5.50 -14.66
C ARG A 68 -13.67 6.79 -13.96
N ARG A 69 -12.96 7.13 -12.89
CA ARG A 69 -13.17 8.38 -12.14
C ARG A 69 -12.25 9.51 -12.57
N MET A 70 -11.36 9.26 -13.51
CA MET A 70 -10.47 10.28 -14.01
C MET A 70 -11.28 11.39 -14.73
N PRO A 71 -11.12 12.65 -14.34
CA PRO A 71 -11.81 13.76 -15.01
C PRO A 71 -11.15 14.04 -16.37
N VAL A 72 -11.51 13.26 -17.37
CA VAL A 72 -10.86 13.27 -18.72
C VAL A 72 -10.97 14.62 -19.43
N GLU A 73 -11.93 15.46 -19.07
CA GLU A 73 -12.06 16.83 -19.54
C GLU A 73 -10.93 17.74 -19.03
N ARG A 74 -10.33 17.38 -17.89
CA ARG A 74 -9.24 18.13 -17.24
C ARG A 74 -7.89 17.41 -17.33
N VAL A 75 -7.85 16.16 -17.78
CA VAL A 75 -6.64 15.35 -17.84
C VAL A 75 -6.33 14.97 -19.28
N GLN A 76 -5.17 15.38 -19.76
CA GLN A 76 -4.69 15.03 -21.11
C GLN A 76 -4.08 13.63 -21.16
N GLY A 77 -3.42 13.24 -20.09
CA GLY A 77 -2.72 11.98 -19.99
C GLY A 77 -1.99 11.85 -18.66
N PHE A 78 -1.24 10.77 -18.52
CA PHE A 78 -0.42 10.55 -17.35
C PHE A 78 0.89 9.85 -17.72
N TYR A 79 1.85 9.91 -16.83
CA TYR A 79 3.02 9.05 -16.87
C TYR A 79 3.25 8.40 -15.50
N LEU A 80 3.67 7.15 -15.52
CA LEU A 80 4.08 6.45 -14.33
C LEU A 80 5.53 6.82 -14.03
N GLY A 81 5.74 7.50 -12.93
CA GLY A 81 7.05 7.95 -12.52
C GLY A 81 7.48 7.29 -11.23
N ALA A 82 8.39 6.32 -11.32
CA ALA A 82 9.24 6.03 -10.18
C ALA A 82 10.17 7.23 -10.00
N ASP A 83 10.40 7.65 -8.76
CA ASP A 83 11.28 8.78 -8.44
C ASP A 83 12.73 8.45 -8.83
N GLY A 84 13.01 8.43 -10.12
CA GLY A 84 14.31 8.41 -10.80
C GLY A 84 15.40 7.43 -10.33
N PHE A 85 15.31 7.00 -9.10
CA PHE A 85 16.35 6.25 -8.42
C PHE A 85 16.12 4.74 -8.42
N THR A 86 14.90 4.33 -8.77
CA THR A 86 14.51 2.93 -8.72
C THR A 86 14.46 2.29 -10.09
N TRP A 87 14.42 3.10 -11.14
CA TRP A 87 14.48 2.65 -12.51
C TRP A 87 15.78 1.89 -12.79
N GLY A 88 15.66 0.68 -13.26
CA GLY A 88 16.80 -0.17 -13.60
C GLY A 88 17.59 -0.70 -12.41
N ARG A 89 17.15 -0.49 -11.19
CA ARG A 89 17.73 -1.12 -10.01
C ARG A 89 17.11 -2.47 -9.76
N ASP A 90 17.93 -3.34 -9.27
CA ASP A 90 17.54 -4.67 -8.89
C ASP A 90 16.79 -4.67 -7.56
N TYR A 91 15.49 -4.57 -7.64
CA TYR A 91 14.62 -4.75 -6.49
C TYR A 91 14.32 -6.16 -6.17
N THR A 92 15.13 -7.01 -6.52
CA THR A 92 14.63 -8.31 -6.71
C THR A 92 15.17 -9.26 -5.69
N GLY A 93 14.51 -10.38 -5.61
CA GLY A 93 14.98 -11.53 -4.93
C GLY A 93 16.35 -11.99 -5.44
N TYR A 94 16.97 -12.87 -4.69
CA TYR A 94 18.28 -13.43 -5.05
C TYR A 94 18.29 -14.13 -6.40
N ASP A 95 17.15 -14.63 -6.85
CA ASP A 95 16.97 -15.32 -8.14
C ASP A 95 16.01 -14.55 -9.04
N SER A 96 16.43 -13.39 -9.50
CA SER A 96 15.62 -12.55 -10.37
C SER A 96 15.75 -12.97 -11.83
N ALA A 97 14.64 -13.45 -12.38
CA ALA A 97 14.50 -13.61 -13.82
C ALA A 97 14.30 -12.28 -14.56
N HIS A 98 13.94 -11.22 -13.83
CA HIS A 98 13.54 -9.92 -14.36
C HIS A 98 14.23 -8.79 -13.61
N PRO A 99 15.47 -8.43 -13.98
CA PRO A 99 16.25 -7.41 -13.29
C PRO A 99 15.71 -5.99 -13.50
N LEU A 100 14.96 -5.77 -14.57
CA LEU A 100 14.42 -4.44 -14.87
C LEU A 100 13.08 -4.22 -14.21
N TYR A 101 12.87 -3.01 -13.72
CA TYR A 101 11.60 -2.58 -13.12
C TYR A 101 10.38 -2.88 -14.01
N ILE A 102 10.45 -2.55 -15.29
CA ILE A 102 9.38 -2.81 -16.26
C ILE A 102 9.03 -4.29 -16.40
N GLN A 103 10.02 -5.15 -16.33
CA GLN A 103 9.82 -6.60 -16.38
C GLN A 103 9.17 -7.13 -15.10
N LYS A 104 9.60 -6.61 -13.94
CA LYS A 104 9.05 -6.98 -12.65
C LYS A 104 7.60 -6.50 -12.49
N MET A 105 7.32 -5.25 -12.86
CA MET A 105 6.04 -4.60 -12.60
C MET A 105 5.05 -4.69 -13.80
N TRP A 106 5.23 -5.65 -14.69
CA TRP A 106 4.43 -5.80 -15.89
C TRP A 106 2.92 -5.82 -15.61
N GLY A 107 2.48 -6.48 -14.53
CA GLY A 107 1.07 -6.57 -14.14
C GLY A 107 0.47 -5.19 -13.87
N LYS A 108 1.15 -4.36 -13.06
CA LYS A 108 0.75 -2.96 -12.81
C LYS A 108 0.77 -2.13 -14.09
N LEU A 109 1.88 -2.16 -14.81
CA LEU A 109 2.06 -1.38 -16.02
C LEU A 109 1.05 -1.77 -17.10
N GLY A 110 0.75 -3.07 -17.24
CA GLY A 110 -0.29 -3.57 -18.13
C GLY A 110 -1.67 -3.09 -17.74
N LEU A 111 -2.04 -3.16 -16.46
CA LEU A 111 -3.32 -2.64 -15.96
C LEU A 111 -3.46 -1.14 -16.27
N PHE A 112 -2.49 -0.34 -15.87
CA PHE A 112 -2.56 1.11 -16.04
C PHE A 112 -2.58 1.50 -17.52
N GLY A 113 -1.71 0.91 -18.35
CA GLY A 113 -1.65 1.21 -19.77
C GLY A 113 -2.95 0.86 -20.51
N GLN A 114 -3.52 -0.31 -20.24
CA GLN A 114 -4.73 -0.76 -20.93
C GLN A 114 -6.00 -0.07 -20.42
N LEU A 115 -6.14 0.08 -19.09
CA LEU A 115 -7.34 0.68 -18.49
C LEU A 115 -7.39 2.20 -18.66
N SER A 116 -6.25 2.87 -18.81
CA SER A 116 -6.24 4.29 -19.15
C SER A 116 -6.77 4.57 -20.55
N TYR A 117 -6.56 3.64 -21.49
CA TYR A 117 -7.10 3.74 -22.84
C TYR A 117 -8.58 3.32 -22.88
N ASN A 118 -8.92 2.23 -22.19
CA ASN A 118 -10.29 1.72 -22.11
C ASN A 118 -10.59 1.20 -20.70
N PRO A 119 -11.19 2.03 -19.82
CA PRO A 119 -11.51 1.64 -18.44
C PRO A 119 -12.60 0.56 -18.34
N ASP A 120 -13.27 0.24 -19.44
CA ASP A 120 -14.27 -0.83 -19.50
C ASP A 120 -13.72 -2.16 -20.01
N LYS A 121 -12.42 -2.23 -20.28
CA LYS A 121 -11.76 -3.49 -20.65
C LYS A 121 -11.96 -4.52 -19.56
N ALA A 122 -12.49 -5.67 -19.92
CA ALA A 122 -12.85 -6.74 -19.00
C ALA A 122 -11.63 -7.37 -18.32
N GLU A 123 -11.79 -7.86 -17.10
CA GLU A 123 -10.72 -8.49 -16.31
C GLU A 123 -10.17 -9.75 -16.98
N GLU A 124 -10.99 -10.47 -17.71
CA GLU A 124 -10.62 -11.68 -18.44
C GLU A 124 -9.52 -11.43 -19.49
N PHE A 125 -9.38 -10.19 -19.98
CA PHE A 125 -8.27 -9.81 -20.85
C PHE A 125 -6.93 -9.95 -20.12
N PHE A 126 -6.87 -9.48 -18.89
CA PHE A 126 -5.65 -9.52 -18.06
C PHE A 126 -5.38 -10.92 -17.52
N VAL A 127 -6.44 -11.66 -17.19
CA VAL A 127 -6.32 -13.07 -16.78
C VAL A 127 -5.71 -13.91 -17.90
N ARG A 128 -6.12 -13.69 -19.15
CA ARG A 128 -5.51 -14.39 -20.31
C ARG A 128 -4.01 -14.12 -20.46
N GLU A 129 -3.55 -12.90 -20.15
CA GLU A 129 -2.12 -12.63 -20.13
C GLU A 129 -1.41 -13.44 -19.03
N MET A 130 -2.06 -13.61 -17.89
CA MET A 130 -1.54 -14.47 -16.81
C MET A 130 -1.60 -15.97 -17.19
N GLU A 131 -2.61 -16.39 -17.97
CA GLU A 131 -2.68 -17.77 -18.50
C GLU A 131 -1.45 -18.10 -19.34
N ASN A 132 -1.02 -17.15 -20.18
CA ASN A 132 0.18 -17.32 -21.01
C ASN A 132 1.46 -17.42 -20.16
N ARG A 133 1.50 -16.74 -19.02
CA ARG A 133 2.69 -16.67 -18.15
C ARG A 133 2.74 -17.80 -17.11
N PHE A 134 1.61 -18.14 -16.52
CA PHE A 134 1.53 -19.00 -15.32
C PHE A 134 0.81 -20.32 -15.57
N GLY A 135 0.21 -20.48 -16.77
CA GLY A 135 -0.66 -21.60 -17.09
C GLY A 135 -2.12 -21.35 -16.73
N ARG A 136 -3.00 -21.91 -17.55
CA ARG A 136 -4.44 -21.64 -17.54
C ARG A 136 -5.14 -22.01 -16.23
N GLU A 137 -4.71 -23.09 -15.60
CA GLU A 137 -5.40 -23.63 -14.42
C GLU A 137 -5.29 -22.74 -13.19
N ASP A 138 -4.19 -22.01 -13.03
CA ASP A 138 -3.89 -21.22 -11.83
C ASP A 138 -4.03 -19.71 -12.05
N ALA A 139 -4.08 -19.24 -13.29
CA ALA A 139 -4.00 -17.82 -13.62
C ALA A 139 -5.04 -16.97 -12.89
N ALA A 140 -6.33 -17.37 -12.94
CA ALA A 140 -7.40 -16.62 -12.28
C ALA A 140 -7.23 -16.61 -10.75
N ARG A 141 -6.81 -17.72 -10.16
CA ARG A 141 -6.55 -17.83 -8.70
C ARG A 141 -5.36 -16.99 -8.27
N ILE A 142 -4.30 -16.95 -9.08
CA ILE A 142 -3.15 -16.08 -8.83
C ILE A 142 -3.57 -14.61 -8.93
N ALA A 143 -4.35 -14.22 -9.95
CA ALA A 143 -4.88 -12.87 -10.10
C ALA A 143 -5.70 -12.44 -8.86
N GLU A 144 -6.58 -13.30 -8.38
CA GLU A 144 -7.39 -13.06 -7.19
C GLU A 144 -6.51 -12.92 -5.93
N ALA A 145 -5.59 -13.84 -5.69
CA ALA A 145 -4.69 -13.78 -4.54
C ALA A 145 -3.82 -12.50 -4.58
N TRP A 146 -3.35 -12.13 -5.76
CA TRP A 146 -2.52 -10.94 -5.95
C TRP A 146 -3.33 -9.65 -5.69
N THR A 147 -4.57 -9.58 -6.19
CA THR A 147 -5.51 -8.49 -5.88
C THR A 147 -5.76 -8.36 -4.37
N LEU A 148 -6.04 -9.48 -3.69
CA LEU A 148 -6.28 -9.49 -2.25
C LEU A 148 -5.04 -9.00 -1.47
N ALA A 149 -3.86 -9.44 -1.85
CA ALA A 149 -2.59 -9.02 -1.25
C ALA A 149 -2.33 -7.53 -1.48
N SER A 150 -2.46 -7.05 -2.72
CA SER A 150 -2.24 -5.65 -3.08
C SER A 150 -3.23 -4.70 -2.39
N SER A 151 -4.49 -5.10 -2.25
CA SER A 151 -5.53 -4.29 -1.61
C SER A 151 -5.31 -4.09 -0.10
N GLY A 152 -4.57 -4.97 0.56
CA GLY A 152 -4.25 -4.86 1.99
C GLY A 152 -3.53 -3.56 2.33
N PHE A 153 -2.56 -3.18 1.53
CA PHE A 153 -1.80 -1.94 1.73
C PHE A 153 -2.67 -0.70 1.55
N ARG A 154 -3.59 -0.69 0.59
CA ARG A 154 -4.54 0.40 0.39
C ARG A 154 -5.41 0.63 1.63
N ILE A 155 -5.91 -0.45 2.24
CA ILE A 155 -6.71 -0.37 3.46
C ILE A 155 -5.89 0.21 4.61
N LEU A 156 -4.64 -0.20 4.74
CA LEU A 156 -3.72 0.30 5.77
C LEU A 156 -3.45 1.79 5.59
N GLN A 157 -3.13 2.23 4.39
CA GLN A 157 -2.89 3.64 4.08
C GLN A 157 -4.12 4.50 4.38
N ALA A 158 -5.32 3.98 4.17
CA ALA A 158 -6.55 4.70 4.45
C ALA A 158 -6.74 5.00 5.94
N VAL A 159 -6.33 4.11 6.83
CA VAL A 159 -6.53 4.24 8.30
C VAL A 159 -5.32 4.77 9.04
N HIS A 160 -4.14 4.71 8.43
CA HIS A 160 -2.89 5.16 9.01
C HIS A 160 -2.13 6.00 7.98
N TRP A 161 -2.17 7.31 8.13
CA TRP A 161 -1.66 8.27 7.17
C TRP A 161 -0.55 9.13 7.77
N ASN A 162 0.50 9.39 7.02
CA ASN A 162 1.57 10.28 7.46
C ASN A 162 1.41 11.68 6.84
N ASP A 163 1.75 11.83 5.59
CA ASP A 163 1.57 13.04 4.80
C ASP A 163 1.58 12.71 3.30
N TYR A 164 1.45 13.74 2.45
CA TYR A 164 1.36 13.54 1.00
C TYR A 164 2.69 13.22 0.32
N ASP A 165 3.79 13.60 0.91
CA ASP A 165 5.09 13.50 0.23
C ASP A 165 5.99 12.44 0.85
N PHE A 166 5.92 12.27 2.16
CA PHE A 166 6.79 11.37 2.91
C PHE A 166 5.98 10.39 3.73
N GLN A 167 5.43 9.42 3.02
CA GLN A 167 4.66 8.38 3.65
C GLN A 167 5.54 7.43 4.47
N TRP A 168 4.87 6.67 5.29
CA TRP A 168 5.49 5.52 5.91
C TRP A 168 5.60 4.36 4.92
N TYR A 169 6.49 3.44 5.20
CA TYR A 169 6.79 2.29 4.34
C TYR A 169 6.23 1.03 4.99
N PRO A 170 5.10 0.51 4.47
CA PRO A 170 4.45 -0.68 5.06
C PRO A 170 5.31 -1.92 5.02
N GLU A 171 6.19 -2.05 4.03
CA GLU A 171 7.10 -3.19 3.92
C GLU A 171 8.08 -3.31 5.09
N GLY A 172 8.42 -2.20 5.70
CA GLY A 172 9.33 -2.14 6.85
C GLY A 172 8.66 -1.68 8.14
N CYS A 173 7.36 -1.41 8.14
CA CYS A 173 6.66 -0.77 9.25
C CYS A 173 7.42 0.46 9.79
N CYS A 174 7.92 1.30 8.88
CA CYS A 174 8.80 2.41 9.23
C CYS A 174 8.51 3.65 8.42
N ARG A 175 9.06 4.76 8.86
CA ARG A 175 9.08 6.03 8.14
C ARG A 175 10.46 6.64 8.17
N PHE A 176 10.75 7.50 7.20
CA PHE A 176 11.99 8.23 7.14
C PHE A 176 11.84 9.59 7.82
N LEU A 177 12.70 9.86 8.78
CA LEU A 177 12.86 11.19 9.35
C LEU A 177 13.85 11.97 8.50
N HIS A 178 13.37 13.06 7.90
CA HIS A 178 14.20 13.91 7.05
C HIS A 178 15.36 14.54 7.77
N PRO A 179 16.36 15.08 7.04
CA PRO A 179 17.44 15.86 7.64
C PRO A 179 16.89 16.96 8.57
N PRO A 180 17.56 17.25 9.68
CA PRO A 180 18.91 16.78 10.03
C PRO A 180 19.00 15.34 10.59
N VAL A 181 17.89 14.66 10.86
CA VAL A 181 17.90 13.33 11.48
C VAL A 181 18.34 12.23 10.50
N GLY A 182 17.75 12.22 9.31
CA GLY A 182 18.18 11.37 8.19
C GLY A 182 18.16 9.86 8.46
N LYS A 183 17.16 9.35 9.21
CA LYS A 183 17.11 7.92 9.58
C LYS A 183 15.71 7.32 9.45
N LEU A 184 15.66 6.00 9.27
CA LEU A 184 14.46 5.21 9.39
C LEU A 184 14.08 5.01 10.86
N VAL A 185 12.80 5.13 11.15
CA VAL A 185 12.21 4.86 12.47
C VAL A 185 11.06 3.89 12.33
N PHE A 186 10.95 2.99 13.28
CA PHE A 186 9.83 2.07 13.37
C PHE A 186 8.54 2.82 13.71
N CYS A 187 7.45 2.44 13.07
CA CYS A 187 6.11 2.92 13.39
C CYS A 187 5.52 2.02 14.50
N ASP A 188 5.68 2.44 15.74
CA ASP A 188 5.19 1.69 16.89
C ASP A 188 3.65 1.72 17.03
N VAL A 189 3.13 0.99 18.00
CA VAL A 189 1.67 0.93 18.25
C VAL A 189 1.09 2.28 18.66
N ASN A 190 1.89 3.18 19.26
CA ASN A 190 1.43 4.53 19.63
C ASN A 190 1.27 5.41 18.37
N GLU A 191 2.14 5.26 17.37
CA GLU A 191 1.94 5.92 16.08
C GLU A 191 0.64 5.46 15.42
N PHE A 192 0.31 4.16 15.45
CA PHE A 192 -0.96 3.65 14.94
C PHE A 192 -2.18 4.21 15.69
N MET A 193 -2.01 4.59 16.95
CA MET A 193 -3.06 5.24 17.74
C MET A 193 -3.20 6.75 17.46
N SER A 194 -2.13 7.42 17.06
CA SER A 194 -2.07 8.88 16.99
C SER A 194 -2.20 9.46 15.57
N ARG A 195 -1.88 8.68 14.54
CA ARG A 195 -1.92 9.16 13.16
C ARG A 195 -3.34 9.39 12.66
N PRO A 196 -3.53 10.39 11.79
CA PRO A 196 -4.82 10.63 11.14
C PRO A 196 -5.14 9.53 10.12
N ALA A 197 -6.38 9.50 9.67
CA ALA A 197 -6.76 8.80 8.47
C ALA A 197 -6.42 9.63 7.22
N MET A 198 -6.25 8.96 6.08
CA MET A 198 -6.00 9.63 4.81
C MET A 198 -7.14 10.61 4.48
N PRO A 199 -6.83 11.84 4.06
CA PRO A 199 -7.85 12.78 3.61
C PRO A 199 -8.74 12.21 2.51
N GLY A 200 -10.06 12.38 2.63
CA GLY A 200 -11.04 11.89 1.66
C GLY A 200 -11.39 10.40 1.78
N THR A 201 -10.70 9.63 2.61
CA THR A 201 -11.05 8.22 2.84
C THR A 201 -12.35 8.08 3.62
N PRO A 202 -13.16 7.03 3.36
CA PRO A 202 -14.32 6.73 4.19
C PRO A 202 -13.97 6.07 5.54
N TYR A 203 -12.70 5.82 5.80
CA TYR A 203 -12.23 5.22 7.05
C TYR A 203 -11.86 6.28 8.08
N GLN A 204 -12.13 5.97 9.34
CA GLN A 204 -11.54 6.68 10.48
C GLN A 204 -10.16 6.09 10.80
N SER A 205 -9.27 6.93 11.31
CA SER A 205 -8.09 6.46 12.05
C SER A 205 -8.49 5.86 13.40
N VAL A 206 -7.53 5.23 14.07
CA VAL A 206 -7.73 4.76 15.45
C VAL A 206 -8.01 5.94 16.37
N ARG A 207 -7.28 7.06 16.20
CA ARG A 207 -7.49 8.30 16.97
C ARG A 207 -8.92 8.82 16.83
N GLU A 208 -9.36 9.07 15.61
CA GLU A 208 -10.71 9.61 15.33
C GLU A 208 -11.81 8.68 15.86
N TYR A 209 -11.64 7.37 15.72
CA TYR A 209 -12.59 6.38 16.23
C TYR A 209 -12.70 6.42 17.74
N CYS A 210 -11.60 6.63 18.43
CA CYS A 210 -11.61 6.77 19.88
C CYS A 210 -12.25 8.08 20.33
N GLU A 211 -11.89 9.19 19.71
CA GLU A 211 -12.42 10.51 20.02
C GLU A 211 -13.93 10.61 19.77
N ASN A 212 -14.43 9.96 18.71
CA ASN A 212 -15.84 9.94 18.33
C ASN A 212 -16.71 8.91 19.07
N GLY A 213 -16.27 8.38 20.21
CA GLY A 213 -17.06 7.43 20.99
C GLY A 213 -17.21 6.04 20.34
N ARG A 214 -16.32 5.67 19.43
CA ARG A 214 -16.23 4.36 18.74
C ARG A 214 -17.34 4.08 17.74
N HIS A 215 -17.83 5.11 17.12
CA HIS A 215 -18.81 5.02 16.05
C HIS A 215 -18.27 5.64 14.75
N GLY A 216 -18.77 5.19 13.62
CA GLY A 216 -18.56 5.88 12.36
C GLY A 216 -19.24 7.25 12.37
N THR A 217 -18.68 8.21 11.66
CA THR A 217 -19.31 9.51 11.39
C THR A 217 -19.99 9.51 10.01
N LYS A 218 -20.77 10.54 9.73
CA LYS A 218 -21.42 10.70 8.42
C LYS A 218 -20.37 10.77 7.28
N GLU A 219 -19.27 11.48 7.52
CA GLU A 219 -18.18 11.67 6.56
C GLU A 219 -17.27 10.44 6.48
N LYS A 220 -17.09 9.76 7.61
CA LYS A 220 -16.23 8.58 7.73
C LYS A 220 -16.98 7.41 8.37
N PRO A 221 -17.88 6.75 7.63
CA PRO A 221 -18.74 5.70 8.18
C PRO A 221 -18.03 4.39 8.51
N ARG A 222 -16.81 4.19 7.98
CA ARG A 222 -16.03 2.97 8.18
C ARG A 222 -15.06 3.14 9.34
N THR A 223 -15.25 2.35 10.38
CA THR A 223 -14.36 2.32 11.54
C THR A 223 -13.06 1.58 11.24
N PRO A 224 -11.97 1.81 11.99
CA PRO A 224 -10.73 1.04 11.85
C PRO A 224 -10.94 -0.45 12.13
N MET A 225 -11.94 -0.82 12.94
CA MET A 225 -12.32 -2.23 13.11
C MET A 225 -12.94 -2.82 11.82
N ALA A 226 -13.59 -2.02 10.99
CA ALA A 226 -14.03 -2.48 9.67
C ALA A 226 -12.83 -2.76 8.75
N ALA A 227 -11.76 -1.98 8.84
CA ALA A 227 -10.50 -2.26 8.15
C ALA A 227 -9.89 -3.59 8.62
N VAL A 228 -9.79 -3.81 9.94
CA VAL A 228 -9.30 -5.10 10.49
C VAL A 228 -10.12 -6.27 9.96
N ARG A 229 -11.45 -6.17 9.96
CA ARG A 229 -12.31 -7.23 9.41
C ARG A 229 -12.06 -7.47 7.92
N HIS A 230 -11.80 -6.42 7.16
CA HIS A 230 -11.50 -6.53 5.73
C HIS A 230 -10.15 -7.24 5.52
N LEU A 231 -9.09 -6.81 6.20
CA LEU A 231 -7.77 -7.48 6.15
C LEU A 231 -7.88 -8.97 6.50
N ARG A 232 -8.59 -9.30 7.57
CA ARG A 232 -8.79 -10.71 7.98
C ARG A 232 -9.62 -11.53 6.99
N ARG A 233 -10.58 -10.91 6.29
CA ARG A 233 -11.29 -11.57 5.21
C ARG A 233 -10.36 -11.87 4.04
N ASN A 234 -9.56 -10.90 3.62
CA ASN A 234 -8.56 -11.10 2.57
C ASN A 234 -7.61 -12.25 2.91
N LEU A 235 -7.11 -12.29 4.16
CA LEU A 235 -6.23 -13.37 4.62
C LEU A 235 -6.89 -14.75 4.48
N ARG A 236 -8.14 -14.92 4.94
CA ARG A 236 -8.84 -16.21 4.81
C ARG A 236 -9.03 -16.63 3.34
N GLN A 237 -9.34 -15.69 2.45
CA GLN A 237 -9.45 -15.98 1.03
C GLN A 237 -8.10 -16.35 0.42
N MET A 238 -7.04 -15.60 0.76
CA MET A 238 -5.68 -15.91 0.32
C MET A 238 -5.21 -17.29 0.82
N ASP A 239 -5.50 -17.66 2.07
CA ASP A 239 -5.18 -18.98 2.61
C ASP A 239 -5.79 -20.09 1.75
N ALA A 240 -7.08 -19.98 1.44
CA ALA A 240 -7.78 -20.97 0.62
C ALA A 240 -7.21 -21.06 -0.81
N ILE A 241 -6.90 -19.92 -1.40
CA ILE A 241 -6.34 -19.85 -2.76
C ILE A 241 -4.92 -20.44 -2.77
N LEU A 242 -4.03 -19.94 -1.90
CA LEU A 242 -2.63 -20.37 -1.86
C LEU A 242 -2.50 -21.87 -1.59
N ALA A 243 -3.34 -22.43 -0.70
CA ALA A 243 -3.38 -23.87 -0.43
C ALA A 243 -3.83 -24.71 -1.64
N SER A 244 -4.55 -24.11 -2.60
CA SER A 244 -5.05 -24.78 -3.79
C SER A 244 -4.12 -24.68 -4.99
N LEU A 245 -3.11 -23.79 -4.95
CA LEU A 245 -2.18 -23.61 -6.05
C LEU A 245 -1.15 -24.75 -6.12
N ARG A 246 -0.78 -25.14 -7.32
CA ARG A 246 0.28 -26.11 -7.52
C ARG A 246 1.63 -25.49 -7.13
N PRO A 247 2.51 -26.24 -6.47
CA PRO A 247 3.83 -25.75 -6.10
C PRO A 247 4.74 -25.53 -7.34
N GLU A 248 4.47 -26.24 -8.43
CA GLU A 248 5.27 -26.21 -9.65
C GLU A 248 4.93 -25.00 -10.51
N GLY A 249 5.94 -24.47 -11.21
CA GLY A 249 5.77 -23.36 -12.13
C GLY A 249 7.10 -22.78 -12.59
N ASN A 250 7.01 -21.82 -13.48
CA ASN A 250 8.19 -21.10 -13.94
C ASN A 250 8.70 -20.09 -12.89
N ARG A 251 9.90 -19.56 -13.12
CA ARG A 251 10.53 -18.59 -12.21
C ARG A 251 9.68 -17.35 -11.96
N GLU A 252 8.98 -16.85 -12.98
CA GLU A 252 8.16 -15.66 -12.85
C GLU A 252 6.94 -15.91 -11.94
N ARG A 253 6.26 -17.04 -12.14
CA ARG A 253 5.18 -17.47 -11.26
C ARG A 253 5.66 -17.60 -9.81
N THR A 254 6.80 -18.25 -9.61
CA THR A 254 7.41 -18.36 -8.28
C THR A 254 7.68 -16.99 -7.66
N ALA A 255 8.21 -16.05 -8.42
CA ALA A 255 8.49 -14.70 -7.94
C ALA A 255 7.20 -13.92 -7.57
N VAL A 256 6.13 -14.05 -8.35
CA VAL A 256 4.82 -13.45 -8.03
C VAL A 256 4.24 -14.06 -6.76
N LEU A 257 4.26 -15.38 -6.62
CA LEU A 257 3.77 -16.06 -5.42
C LEU A 257 4.60 -15.72 -4.18
N THR A 258 5.90 -15.51 -4.33
CA THR A 258 6.78 -15.04 -3.26
C THR A 258 6.37 -13.64 -2.79
N ASP A 259 6.10 -12.71 -3.71
CA ASP A 259 5.63 -11.38 -3.35
C ASP A 259 4.24 -11.42 -2.67
N ILE A 260 3.32 -12.24 -3.18
CA ILE A 260 2.00 -12.46 -2.56
C ILE A 260 2.14 -13.00 -1.13
N GLN A 261 3.04 -13.97 -0.92
CA GLN A 261 3.28 -14.54 0.40
C GLN A 261 3.89 -13.53 1.38
N ALA A 262 4.80 -12.67 0.92
CA ALA A 262 5.33 -11.59 1.75
C ALA A 262 4.24 -10.59 2.16
N MET A 263 3.41 -10.16 1.21
CA MET A 263 2.27 -9.28 1.46
C MET A 263 1.21 -9.93 2.35
N TYR A 264 1.03 -11.25 2.28
CA TYR A 264 0.18 -12.01 3.19
C TYR A 264 0.67 -11.89 4.64
N PHE A 265 1.95 -12.12 4.90
CA PHE A 265 2.50 -11.98 6.26
C PHE A 265 2.36 -10.55 6.78
N LEU A 266 2.63 -9.55 5.95
CA LEU A 266 2.44 -8.14 6.31
C LEU A 266 0.98 -7.82 6.62
N THR A 267 0.05 -8.30 5.80
CA THR A 267 -1.39 -8.11 6.04
C THR A 267 -1.81 -8.73 7.37
N ALA A 268 -1.31 -9.92 7.72
CA ALA A 268 -1.58 -10.58 9.00
C ALA A 268 -0.99 -9.79 10.18
N TYR A 269 0.26 -9.36 10.06
CA TYR A 269 0.92 -8.50 11.04
C TYR A 269 0.12 -7.23 11.33
N TYR A 270 -0.28 -6.51 10.27
CA TYR A 270 -1.00 -5.26 10.44
C TYR A 270 -2.43 -5.43 10.92
N ALA A 271 -3.11 -6.52 10.56
CA ALA A 271 -4.43 -6.80 11.11
C ALA A 271 -4.41 -6.94 12.63
N ASP A 272 -3.38 -7.60 13.17
CA ASP A 272 -3.20 -7.74 14.61
C ASP A 272 -2.72 -6.43 15.26
N LYS A 273 -1.75 -5.73 14.68
CA LYS A 273 -1.24 -4.45 15.19
C LYS A 273 -2.31 -3.37 15.22
N LEU A 274 -3.08 -3.23 14.15
CA LEU A 274 -4.18 -2.26 14.08
C LEU A 274 -5.26 -2.56 15.11
N GLN A 275 -5.64 -3.83 15.27
CA GLN A 275 -6.59 -4.21 16.29
C GLN A 275 -6.04 -3.98 17.70
N ALA A 276 -4.76 -4.24 17.93
CA ALA A 276 -4.11 -3.96 19.21
C ALA A 276 -4.15 -2.44 19.54
N ALA A 277 -3.88 -1.59 18.56
CA ALA A 277 -3.99 -0.14 18.71
C ALA A 277 -5.40 0.29 19.14
N ILE A 278 -6.44 -0.30 18.54
CA ILE A 278 -7.85 -0.04 18.90
C ILE A 278 -8.12 -0.48 20.36
N GLU A 279 -7.66 -1.65 20.75
CA GLU A 279 -7.84 -2.19 22.11
C GLU A 279 -7.07 -1.34 23.15
N LEU A 280 -5.86 -0.92 22.84
CA LEU A 280 -5.08 -0.02 23.71
C LEU A 280 -5.73 1.33 23.86
N CYS A 281 -6.27 1.89 22.82
CA CYS A 281 -7.03 3.12 22.88
C CYS A 281 -8.24 2.96 23.82
N CYS A 282 -8.94 1.83 23.72
CA CYS A 282 -10.03 1.48 24.63
C CYS A 282 -9.60 1.50 26.09
N PHE A 283 -8.48 0.85 26.39
CA PHE A 283 -7.93 0.79 27.75
C PHE A 283 -7.43 2.15 28.24
N ARG A 284 -6.78 2.93 27.38
CA ARG A 284 -6.25 4.26 27.76
C ARG A 284 -7.35 5.27 28.08
N GLN A 285 -8.50 5.18 27.43
CA GLN A 285 -9.67 5.99 27.75
C GLN A 285 -10.35 5.58 29.05
N ASP A 286 -10.35 4.29 29.34
CA ASP A 286 -11.00 3.73 30.52
C ASP A 286 -10.13 2.60 31.09
N ARG A 287 -9.34 2.92 32.09
CA ARG A 287 -8.39 2.01 32.75
C ARG A 287 -9.06 0.80 33.43
N SER A 288 -10.37 0.87 33.68
CA SER A 288 -11.11 -0.27 34.20
C SER A 288 -11.27 -1.41 33.19
N LYS A 289 -11.14 -1.11 31.90
CA LYS A 289 -11.23 -2.09 30.79
C LYS A 289 -9.94 -2.91 30.62
N THR A 290 -9.53 -3.56 31.68
CA THR A 290 -8.29 -4.39 31.69
C THR A 290 -8.30 -5.50 30.65
N GLN A 291 -9.46 -6.03 30.28
CA GLN A 291 -9.61 -7.01 29.20
C GLN A 291 -9.16 -6.46 27.83
N CYS A 292 -9.38 -5.16 27.56
CA CYS A 292 -8.87 -4.52 26.33
C CYS A 292 -7.33 -4.55 26.31
N ARG A 293 -6.69 -4.23 27.44
CA ARG A 293 -5.23 -4.34 27.58
C ARG A 293 -4.73 -5.77 27.35
N GLN A 294 -5.37 -6.74 27.97
CA GLN A 294 -4.99 -8.16 27.82
C GLN A 294 -5.10 -8.61 26.35
N ARG A 295 -6.19 -8.20 25.65
CA ARG A 295 -6.35 -8.47 24.22
C ARG A 295 -5.27 -7.80 23.39
N ALA A 296 -4.94 -6.54 23.67
CA ALA A 296 -3.89 -5.80 22.96
C ALA A 296 -2.53 -6.48 23.10
N VAL A 297 -2.14 -6.84 24.31
CA VAL A 297 -0.88 -7.58 24.57
C VAL A 297 -0.82 -8.89 23.79
N ARG A 298 -1.91 -9.67 23.79
CA ARG A 298 -1.97 -10.93 23.02
C ARG A 298 -1.82 -10.66 21.51
N LEU A 299 -2.52 -9.66 20.99
CA LEU A 299 -2.45 -9.29 19.57
C LEU A 299 -1.05 -8.82 19.17
N LEU A 300 -0.38 -8.01 20.00
CA LEU A 300 0.98 -7.56 19.72
C LEU A 300 1.99 -8.72 19.78
N LYS A 301 1.81 -9.68 20.68
CA LYS A 301 2.61 -10.92 20.69
C LYS A 301 2.43 -11.71 19.39
N ASN A 302 1.19 -11.86 18.91
CA ASN A 302 0.92 -12.51 17.62
C ASN A 302 1.52 -11.72 16.46
N ALA A 303 1.37 -10.40 16.47
CA ALA A 303 1.97 -9.52 15.46
C ALA A 303 3.50 -9.69 15.41
N ALA A 304 4.18 -9.68 16.56
CA ALA A 304 5.63 -9.91 16.63
C ALA A 304 6.05 -11.28 16.10
N GLN A 305 5.28 -12.34 16.38
CA GLN A 305 5.54 -13.67 15.81
C GLN A 305 5.34 -13.70 14.29
N THR A 306 4.30 -13.03 13.79
CA THR A 306 4.03 -12.92 12.35
C THR A 306 5.12 -12.12 11.67
N TRP A 307 5.59 -11.02 12.29
CA TRP A 307 6.71 -10.23 11.79
C TRP A 307 8.00 -11.06 11.70
N LYS A 308 8.31 -11.87 12.68
CA LYS A 308 9.47 -12.79 12.61
C LYS A 308 9.40 -13.74 11.43
N ARG A 309 8.20 -14.27 11.12
CA ARG A 309 8.00 -15.10 9.92
C ARG A 309 8.22 -14.29 8.65
N TYR A 310 7.64 -13.08 8.58
CA TYR A 310 7.85 -12.15 7.47
C TYR A 310 9.32 -11.81 7.27
N SER A 311 10.02 -11.44 8.34
CA SER A 311 11.43 -11.08 8.33
C SER A 311 12.32 -12.25 7.87
N ALA A 312 12.10 -13.44 8.40
CA ALA A 312 12.81 -14.65 7.97
C ALA A 312 12.55 -14.98 6.49
N PHE A 313 11.28 -14.90 6.07
CA PHE A 313 10.90 -15.10 4.68
C PHE A 313 11.55 -14.06 3.77
N SER A 314 11.53 -12.79 4.15
CA SER A 314 12.11 -11.70 3.37
C SER A 314 13.62 -11.84 3.22
N ARG A 315 14.34 -12.22 4.27
CA ARG A 315 15.79 -12.50 4.20
C ARG A 315 16.13 -13.63 3.22
N ALA A 316 15.27 -14.63 3.13
CA ALA A 316 15.50 -15.76 2.24
C ALA A 316 15.28 -15.42 0.76
N HIS A 317 14.45 -14.40 0.47
CA HIS A 317 13.98 -14.13 -0.89
C HIS A 317 14.39 -12.76 -1.46
N TYR A 318 14.69 -11.77 -0.60
CA TYR A 318 14.98 -10.41 -1.05
C TYR A 318 16.32 -9.91 -0.50
N ARG A 319 17.01 -9.14 -1.35
CA ARG A 319 18.24 -8.44 -0.96
C ARG A 319 17.87 -7.12 -0.29
N PRO A 320 18.64 -6.68 0.71
CA PRO A 320 18.54 -5.31 1.21
C PRO A 320 18.72 -4.30 0.08
N GLN A 321 17.90 -3.26 0.07
CA GLN A 321 17.90 -2.24 -0.98
C GLN A 321 18.42 -0.91 -0.45
N ARG A 322 19.29 -0.26 -1.23
CA ARG A 322 19.69 1.11 -0.96
C ARG A 322 18.69 2.06 -1.61
N LEU A 323 17.84 2.67 -0.79
CA LEU A 323 16.80 3.58 -1.27
C LEU A 323 17.27 5.03 -1.15
N THR A 324 17.44 5.68 -2.28
CA THR A 324 17.96 7.05 -2.34
C THR A 324 17.00 8.07 -1.73
N ARG A 325 15.69 7.87 -1.83
CA ARG A 325 14.70 8.70 -1.13
C ARG A 325 14.80 8.63 0.39
N MET A 326 15.37 7.58 0.91
CA MET A 326 15.64 7.40 2.33
C MET A 326 17.08 7.77 2.68
N GLY A 327 17.63 8.81 2.06
CA GLY A 327 19.00 9.27 2.31
C GLY A 327 20.08 8.28 1.91
N GLY A 328 19.79 7.35 0.99
CA GLY A 328 20.71 6.29 0.60
C GLY A 328 20.87 5.18 1.63
N ASN A 329 20.00 5.12 2.64
CA ASN A 329 20.02 4.06 3.65
C ASN A 329 19.80 2.69 3.01
N LEU A 330 20.50 1.71 3.55
CA LEU A 330 20.25 0.32 3.24
C LEU A 330 18.97 -0.09 3.99
N VAL A 331 17.94 -0.47 3.24
CA VAL A 331 16.68 -0.97 3.83
C VAL A 331 16.79 -2.47 3.99
N ASP A 332 16.86 -2.88 5.24
CA ASP A 332 16.74 -4.27 5.65
C ASP A 332 15.39 -4.45 6.35
N PHE A 333 14.54 -5.31 5.82
CA PHE A 333 13.22 -5.63 6.40
C PHE A 333 13.31 -6.16 7.82
N THR A 334 14.46 -6.60 8.24
CA THR A 334 14.70 -7.17 9.55
C THR A 334 15.15 -6.16 10.58
N ALA A 335 15.44 -4.93 10.14
CA ALA A 335 15.96 -3.87 11.02
C ALA A 335 15.03 -3.58 12.21
N PHE A 336 13.74 -3.90 12.08
CA PHE A 336 12.72 -3.60 13.08
C PHE A 336 12.16 -4.82 13.84
N ASP A 337 12.84 -5.96 13.78
CA ASP A 337 12.44 -7.15 14.57
C ASP A 337 12.29 -6.79 16.05
N ARG A 338 13.27 -6.06 16.61
CA ARG A 338 13.23 -5.56 17.98
C ARG A 338 12.08 -4.59 18.24
N GLY A 339 11.79 -3.67 17.30
CA GLY A 339 10.69 -2.73 17.45
C GLY A 339 9.33 -3.40 17.61
N THR A 340 9.10 -4.52 16.90
CA THR A 340 7.85 -5.29 17.06
C THR A 340 7.74 -6.00 18.41
N GLU A 341 8.84 -6.38 19.02
CA GLU A 341 8.87 -6.94 20.39
C GLU A 341 8.66 -5.83 21.43
N GLU A 342 9.25 -4.66 21.22
CA GLU A 342 9.08 -3.49 22.10
C GLU A 342 7.64 -2.98 22.10
N ASP A 343 6.88 -3.12 21.01
CA ASP A 343 5.44 -2.81 20.98
C ASP A 343 4.64 -3.52 22.09
N VAL A 344 5.03 -4.74 22.44
CA VAL A 344 4.37 -5.50 23.52
C VAL A 344 4.56 -4.81 24.87
N ASN A 345 5.70 -4.15 25.09
CA ASN A 345 6.00 -3.46 26.34
C ASN A 345 5.27 -2.11 26.45
N LEU A 346 4.84 -1.54 25.31
CA LEU A 346 4.06 -0.30 25.28
C LEU A 346 2.59 -0.49 25.63
N ALA A 347 2.12 -1.74 25.68
CA ALA A 347 0.76 -2.14 26.04
C ALA A 347 0.62 -2.42 27.53
#